data_c2e83bcac4c6c2373584bfcb93ed2a9c
#
_entry.id   c2e83bcac4c6c2373584bfcb93ed2a9c
#
_cell.length_a   1.000
_cell.length_b   1.000
_cell.length_c   1.000
_cell.angle_alpha   90.00
_cell.angle_beta   90.00
_cell.angle_gamma   90.00
#
_symmetry.space_group_name_H-M   'P 1'
#
loop_
_entity.id
_entity.type
_entity.pdbx_description
1 polymer ?
#
loop_
_entity_poly.entity_id
_entity_poly.type
_entity_poly.pdbx_seq_one_letter_code
_entity_poly.pdbx_strand_id
1 'polypeptide(L)'
;MRSEKRKNIIFFGLAFICLVLLFAWWPGKDPARIDMEGRKDTADLIRSETEVLAPDILLKTRSGEIVRLRTLYNEKPVCLYFRHPWTEYSKEGLNTLEAVKKKTGDSVYTCAVMTDGTADDGYAYIDFKKYDFLSYHTDIRSWRELIIKSPPVWIIIDKGGRIKDKADSLTELQILTSLAK
;
A
#
# COMPACT_ATOMS: atom_id res chain seq x y z
N MET A 1 -46.68 -32.06 -55.22
CA MET A 1 -46.20 -31.92 -53.82
C MET A 1 -44.78 -31.32 -53.64
N ARG A 2 -44.11 -30.94 -54.70
CA ARG A 2 -42.71 -30.41 -54.61
C ARG A 2 -42.61 -28.88 -54.65
N SER A 3 -43.67 -28.16 -54.99
CA SER A 3 -43.72 -26.69 -55.16
C SER A 3 -43.98 -25.91 -53.87
N GLU A 4 -44.78 -26.45 -52.97
CA GLU A 4 -45.15 -25.77 -51.71
C GLU A 4 -44.00 -25.74 -50.69
N LYS A 5 -43.19 -26.80 -50.61
CA LYS A 5 -42.05 -26.82 -49.70
C LYS A 5 -40.97 -25.76 -50.00
N ARG A 6 -40.84 -25.36 -51.26
CA ARG A 6 -39.88 -24.33 -51.66
C ARG A 6 -40.37 -22.91 -51.30
N LYS A 7 -41.65 -22.66 -51.36
CA LYS A 7 -42.23 -21.34 -50.98
C LYS A 7 -42.10 -21.11 -49.48
N ASN A 8 -42.30 -22.11 -48.66
CA ASN A 8 -42.16 -21.98 -47.19
C ASN A 8 -40.68 -21.77 -46.77
N ILE A 9 -39.71 -22.40 -47.43
CA ILE A 9 -38.30 -22.21 -47.08
C ILE A 9 -37.83 -20.77 -47.45
N ILE A 10 -38.33 -20.20 -48.55
CA ILE A 10 -38.00 -18.82 -48.97
C ILE A 10 -38.66 -17.84 -47.99
N PHE A 11 -39.89 -18.12 -47.55
CA PHE A 11 -40.61 -17.22 -46.61
C PHE A 11 -39.93 -17.21 -45.21
N PHE A 12 -39.49 -18.37 -44.71
CA PHE A 12 -38.73 -18.45 -43.44
C PHE A 12 -37.36 -17.79 -43.56
N GLY A 13 -36.68 -17.91 -44.68
CA GLY A 13 -35.38 -17.28 -44.91
C GLY A 13 -35.51 -15.74 -44.95
N LEU A 14 -36.53 -15.20 -45.60
CA LEU A 14 -36.78 -13.74 -45.66
C LEU A 14 -37.18 -13.18 -44.27
N ALA A 15 -37.99 -13.92 -43.51
CA ALA A 15 -38.38 -13.54 -42.15
C ALA A 15 -37.18 -13.48 -41.18
N PHE A 16 -36.28 -14.45 -41.34
CA PHE A 16 -35.06 -14.50 -40.51
C PHE A 16 -34.08 -13.35 -40.83
N ILE A 17 -33.93 -13.01 -42.11
CA ILE A 17 -33.10 -11.89 -42.55
C ILE A 17 -33.70 -10.55 -42.05
N CYS A 18 -34.99 -10.36 -42.09
CA CYS A 18 -35.65 -9.18 -41.54
C CYS A 18 -35.46 -9.06 -40.02
N LEU A 19 -35.49 -10.18 -39.30
CA LEU A 19 -35.32 -10.22 -37.85
C LEU A 19 -33.90 -9.86 -37.47
N VAL A 20 -32.88 -10.33 -38.22
CA VAL A 20 -31.46 -9.99 -38.03
C VAL A 20 -31.21 -8.51 -38.35
N LEU A 21 -31.83 -7.96 -39.39
CA LEU A 21 -31.70 -6.55 -39.73
C LEU A 21 -32.40 -5.62 -38.75
N LEU A 22 -33.52 -6.04 -38.16
CA LEU A 22 -34.17 -5.31 -37.06
C LEU A 22 -33.33 -5.31 -35.78
N PHE A 23 -32.63 -6.39 -35.51
CA PHE A 23 -31.66 -6.45 -34.39
C PHE A 23 -30.41 -5.59 -34.64
N ALA A 24 -29.94 -5.50 -35.87
CA ALA A 24 -28.80 -4.67 -36.24
C ALA A 24 -29.11 -3.17 -36.23
N TRP A 25 -30.40 -2.80 -36.35
CA TRP A 25 -30.84 -1.40 -36.34
C TRP A 25 -31.55 -0.99 -35.05
N TRP A 26 -31.56 -1.87 -34.05
CA TRP A 26 -32.00 -1.47 -32.73
C TRP A 26 -30.94 -0.50 -32.19
N PRO A 27 -31.27 0.76 -31.91
CA PRO A 27 -30.39 1.65 -31.19
C PRO A 27 -30.35 1.14 -29.73
N GLY A 28 -29.89 -0.08 -29.60
CA GLY A 28 -29.65 -0.75 -28.32
C GLY A 28 -28.51 -0.02 -27.65
N LYS A 29 -28.85 0.67 -26.61
CA LYS A 29 -27.97 1.05 -25.53
C LYS A 29 -26.91 -0.01 -25.42
N ASP A 30 -25.67 0.30 -25.84
CA ASP A 30 -24.52 -0.51 -25.51
C ASP A 30 -24.47 -0.61 -23.97
N PRO A 31 -24.77 -1.77 -23.37
CA PRO A 31 -24.73 -1.89 -21.92
C PRO A 31 -23.30 -1.84 -21.37
N ALA A 32 -22.31 -1.63 -22.24
CA ALA A 32 -20.89 -1.59 -21.90
C ALA A 32 -20.27 -0.19 -21.98
N ARG A 33 -21.03 0.84 -22.28
CA ARG A 33 -20.58 2.22 -22.05
C ARG A 33 -21.07 2.69 -20.69
N ILE A 34 -20.68 1.96 -19.66
CA ILE A 34 -20.59 2.49 -18.30
C ILE A 34 -19.45 3.51 -18.39
N ASP A 35 -19.83 4.77 -18.30
CA ASP A 35 -18.92 5.90 -18.34
C ASP A 35 -17.75 5.63 -17.39
N MET A 36 -16.61 5.27 -17.96
CA MET A 36 -15.35 5.11 -17.20
C MET A 36 -14.90 6.45 -16.59
N GLU A 37 -15.48 7.53 -17.02
CA GLU A 37 -15.24 8.87 -16.48
C GLU A 37 -15.82 9.03 -15.07
N GLY A 38 -17.06 8.61 -14.82
CA GLY A 38 -17.65 8.64 -13.46
C GLY A 38 -17.00 7.67 -12.47
N ARG A 39 -16.29 6.67 -12.97
CA ARG A 39 -15.57 5.71 -12.11
C ARG A 39 -14.20 6.23 -11.66
N LYS A 40 -13.57 7.10 -12.44
CA LYS A 40 -12.37 7.82 -12.03
C LYS A 40 -12.68 8.81 -10.91
N ASP A 41 -13.74 9.60 -11.06
CA ASP A 41 -14.11 10.58 -10.04
C ASP A 41 -14.52 9.92 -8.72
N THR A 42 -15.22 8.78 -8.76
CA THR A 42 -15.59 8.03 -7.55
C THR A 42 -14.37 7.34 -6.90
N ALA A 43 -13.42 6.83 -7.70
CA ALA A 43 -12.18 6.25 -7.18
C ALA A 43 -11.26 7.32 -6.58
N ASP A 44 -11.21 8.51 -7.16
CA ASP A 44 -10.46 9.64 -6.65
C ASP A 44 -11.13 10.26 -5.42
N LEU A 45 -12.47 10.30 -5.35
CA LEU A 45 -13.23 10.71 -4.15
C LEU A 45 -13.05 9.70 -2.99
N ILE A 46 -13.07 8.39 -3.27
CA ILE A 46 -12.81 7.35 -2.25
C ILE A 46 -11.33 7.39 -1.80
N ARG A 47 -10.41 7.79 -2.66
CA ARG A 47 -8.99 7.92 -2.34
C ARG A 47 -8.68 9.19 -1.53
N SER A 48 -9.54 10.21 -1.58
CA SER A 48 -9.37 11.47 -0.84
C SER A 48 -9.99 11.47 0.57
N GLU A 49 -10.80 10.47 0.95
CA GLU A 49 -11.65 10.59 2.13
C GLU A 49 -11.27 9.76 3.36
N THR A 50 -10.21 8.98 3.35
CA THR A 50 -9.75 8.34 4.60
C THR A 50 -8.28 8.64 4.84
N GLU A 51 -8.01 9.86 5.30
CA GLU A 51 -6.71 10.18 5.91
C GLU A 51 -6.53 9.29 7.14
N VAL A 52 -5.81 8.20 6.99
CA VAL A 52 -5.52 7.31 8.11
C VAL A 52 -4.42 7.93 8.96
N LEU A 53 -4.77 8.33 10.16
CA LEU A 53 -3.79 8.80 11.13
C LEU A 53 -3.07 7.63 11.80
N ALA A 54 -1.78 7.78 12.00
CA ALA A 54 -0.98 6.82 12.73
C ALA A 54 -1.35 6.81 14.21
N PRO A 55 -1.61 5.65 14.83
CA PRO A 55 -1.84 5.55 16.25
C PRO A 55 -0.59 5.98 17.04
N ASP A 56 -0.80 6.50 18.23
CA ASP A 56 0.28 6.96 19.13
C ASP A 56 0.86 5.79 19.92
N ILE A 57 1.65 4.97 19.28
CA ILE A 57 2.33 3.83 19.91
C ILE A 57 3.55 4.26 20.72
N LEU A 58 3.95 3.41 21.66
CA LEU A 58 5.16 3.58 22.46
C LEU A 58 6.32 2.79 21.83
N LEU A 59 7.39 3.48 21.56
CA LEU A 59 8.66 2.97 21.07
C LEU A 59 9.67 3.02 22.22
N LYS A 60 10.46 1.97 22.38
CA LYS A 60 11.50 1.92 23.41
C LYS A 60 12.87 1.93 22.74
N THR A 61 13.76 2.75 23.24
CA THR A 61 15.18 2.71 22.86
C THR A 61 15.88 1.51 23.50
N ARG A 62 17.09 1.21 23.06
CA ARG A 62 17.93 0.18 23.68
C ARG A 62 18.19 0.43 25.18
N SER A 63 18.29 1.70 25.60
CA SER A 63 18.45 2.08 27.01
C SER A 63 17.18 1.97 27.84
N GLY A 64 16.04 1.64 27.22
CA GLY A 64 14.72 1.55 27.87
C GLY A 64 13.97 2.88 27.95
N GLU A 65 14.47 3.94 27.35
CA GLU A 65 13.75 5.20 27.23
C GLU A 65 12.52 5.02 26.35
N ILE A 66 11.39 5.62 26.75
CA ILE A 66 10.13 5.53 26.05
C ILE A 66 9.93 6.79 25.19
N VAL A 67 9.75 6.60 23.91
CA VAL A 67 9.44 7.65 22.92
C VAL A 67 8.05 7.39 22.36
N ARG A 68 7.20 8.42 22.33
CA ARG A 68 5.89 8.34 21.68
C ARG A 68 6.05 8.56 20.17
N LEU A 69 5.42 7.73 19.35
CA LEU A 69 5.46 7.90 17.89
C LEU A 69 4.94 9.28 17.47
N ARG A 70 3.91 9.77 18.17
CA ARG A 70 3.37 11.13 17.96
C ARG A 70 4.42 12.23 18.11
N THR A 71 5.33 12.11 19.04
CA THR A 71 6.40 13.10 19.23
C THR A 71 7.28 13.17 17.99
N LEU A 72 7.60 12.02 17.38
CA LEU A 72 8.42 11.97 16.18
C LEU A 72 7.71 12.62 14.98
N TYR A 73 6.49 12.21 14.66
CA TYR A 73 5.81 12.74 13.47
C TYR A 73 5.32 14.19 13.62
N ASN A 74 5.16 14.70 14.83
CA ASN A 74 4.89 16.13 15.04
C ASN A 74 6.11 16.99 14.70
N GLU A 75 7.29 16.44 14.80
CA GLU A 75 8.54 17.14 14.53
C GLU A 75 8.96 17.04 13.07
N LYS A 76 9.01 15.82 12.52
CA LYS A 76 9.45 15.51 11.15
C LYS A 76 8.67 14.34 10.58
N PRO A 77 8.65 14.14 9.25
CA PRO A 77 8.18 12.90 8.66
C PRO A 77 8.92 11.69 9.22
N VAL A 78 8.26 10.54 9.28
CA VAL A 78 8.79 9.32 9.88
C VAL A 78 8.70 8.17 8.86
N CYS A 79 9.80 7.48 8.66
CA CYS A 79 9.88 6.22 7.93
C CYS A 79 10.12 5.09 8.93
N LEU A 80 9.11 4.27 9.19
CA LEU A 80 9.19 3.11 10.07
C LEU A 80 9.38 1.85 9.25
N TYR A 81 10.33 1.02 9.67
CA TYR A 81 10.55 -0.31 9.14
C TYR A 81 10.41 -1.35 10.26
N PHE A 82 9.26 -2.01 10.33
CA PHE A 82 9.00 -3.10 11.25
C PHE A 82 9.62 -4.40 10.75
N ARG A 83 10.40 -5.07 11.59
CA ARG A 83 11.17 -6.25 11.17
C ARG A 83 11.30 -7.33 12.24
N HIS A 84 11.60 -8.55 11.79
CA HIS A 84 12.21 -9.59 12.62
C HIS A 84 13.72 -9.65 12.36
N PRO A 85 14.57 -9.83 13.39
CA PRO A 85 16.02 -9.74 13.23
C PRO A 85 16.65 -10.83 12.36
N TRP A 86 16.02 -11.99 12.25
CA TRP A 86 16.62 -13.19 11.63
C TRP A 86 16.23 -13.47 10.18
N THR A 87 15.29 -12.76 9.61
CA THR A 87 14.91 -13.03 8.22
C THR A 87 15.81 -12.30 7.23
N GLU A 88 16.13 -12.93 6.10
CA GLU A 88 16.98 -12.34 5.07
C GLU A 88 16.31 -11.08 4.48
N TYR A 89 15.02 -11.12 4.21
CA TYR A 89 14.24 -9.96 3.76
C TYR A 89 14.32 -8.76 4.71
N SER A 90 14.41 -9.03 6.02
CA SER A 90 14.60 -7.96 7.00
C SER A 90 15.96 -7.29 6.91
N LYS A 91 16.98 -8.01 6.48
CA LYS A 91 18.34 -7.47 6.28
C LYS A 91 18.38 -6.57 5.03
N GLU A 92 17.73 -6.97 3.94
CA GLU A 92 17.62 -6.15 2.74
C GLU A 92 16.90 -4.82 3.02
N GLY A 93 15.82 -4.87 3.80
CA GLY A 93 15.10 -3.66 4.21
C GLY A 93 15.95 -2.70 5.04
N LEU A 94 16.86 -3.21 5.89
CA LEU A 94 17.79 -2.33 6.62
C LEU A 94 18.78 -1.62 5.70
N ASN A 95 19.25 -2.26 4.62
CA ASN A 95 20.08 -1.60 3.61
C ASN A 95 19.30 -0.48 2.89
N THR A 96 18.02 -0.75 2.58
CA THR A 96 17.12 0.26 2.00
C THR A 96 16.89 1.43 2.97
N LEU A 97 16.65 1.14 4.26
CA LEU A 97 16.48 2.17 5.30
C LEU A 97 17.72 3.05 5.44
N GLU A 98 18.91 2.45 5.42
CA GLU A 98 20.19 3.16 5.46
C GLU A 98 20.38 4.05 4.21
N ALA A 99 20.00 3.58 3.03
CA ALA A 99 20.05 4.37 1.80
C ALA A 99 19.10 5.59 1.89
N VAL A 100 17.90 5.40 2.42
CA VAL A 100 16.95 6.50 2.69
C VAL A 100 17.54 7.48 3.68
N LYS A 101 18.11 7.02 4.81
CA LYS A 101 18.76 7.88 5.82
C LYS A 101 19.86 8.73 5.20
N LYS A 102 20.72 8.15 4.37
CA LYS A 102 21.79 8.88 3.69
C LYS A 102 21.29 9.98 2.76
N LYS A 103 20.15 9.77 2.11
CA LYS A 103 19.56 10.76 1.19
C LYS A 103 18.72 11.82 1.90
N THR A 104 18.03 11.46 2.96
CA THR A 104 17.17 12.40 3.70
C THR A 104 17.90 13.12 4.83
N GLY A 105 19.03 12.59 5.28
CA GLY A 105 19.77 13.14 6.41
C GLY A 105 18.89 13.24 7.66
N ASP A 106 18.87 14.41 8.26
CA ASP A 106 18.08 14.70 9.46
C ASP A 106 16.69 15.29 9.16
N SER A 107 16.28 15.37 7.89
CA SER A 107 14.95 15.88 7.53
C SER A 107 13.81 14.87 7.80
N VAL A 108 14.15 13.59 7.96
CA VAL A 108 13.21 12.49 8.20
C VAL A 108 13.74 11.61 9.33
N TYR A 109 12.87 11.18 10.22
CA TYR A 109 13.18 10.11 11.18
C TYR A 109 13.10 8.75 10.48
N THR A 110 14.25 8.13 10.26
CA THR A 110 14.36 6.77 9.73
C THR A 110 14.54 5.80 10.87
N CYS A 111 13.60 4.87 11.06
CA CYS A 111 13.52 4.06 12.26
C CYS A 111 13.34 2.56 11.92
N ALA A 112 14.23 1.71 12.42
CA ALA A 112 14.00 0.27 12.48
C ALA A 112 13.26 -0.08 13.77
N VAL A 113 12.20 -0.88 13.70
CA VAL A 113 11.37 -1.26 14.85
C VAL A 113 11.28 -2.77 14.95
N MET A 114 11.56 -3.30 16.14
CA MET A 114 11.52 -4.73 16.45
C MET A 114 10.49 -5.03 17.54
N THR A 115 10.15 -6.29 17.78
CA THR A 115 9.40 -6.68 18.97
C THR A 115 10.29 -6.78 20.21
N ASP A 116 9.75 -6.55 21.40
CA ASP A 116 10.47 -6.63 22.67
C ASP A 116 11.27 -7.95 22.80
N GLY A 117 10.68 -9.10 22.40
CA GLY A 117 11.32 -10.40 22.51
C GLY A 117 12.49 -10.67 21.54
N THR A 118 12.78 -9.74 20.63
CA THR A 118 13.81 -9.89 19.59
C THR A 118 14.79 -8.70 19.54
N ALA A 119 14.69 -7.81 20.50
CA ALA A 119 15.41 -6.54 20.49
C ALA A 119 16.93 -6.72 20.54
N ASP A 120 17.43 -7.58 21.43
CA ASP A 120 18.87 -7.75 21.64
C ASP A 120 19.58 -8.23 20.37
N ASP A 121 19.05 -9.26 19.70
CA ASP A 121 19.62 -9.78 18.45
C ASP A 121 19.53 -8.74 17.33
N GLY A 122 18.45 -7.98 17.29
CA GLY A 122 18.25 -6.91 16.32
C GLY A 122 19.26 -5.79 16.48
N TYR A 123 19.53 -5.36 17.72
CA TYR A 123 20.53 -4.34 18.03
C TYR A 123 21.94 -4.83 17.73
N ALA A 124 22.28 -6.08 18.09
CA ALA A 124 23.59 -6.65 17.79
C ALA A 124 23.89 -6.64 16.27
N TYR A 125 22.90 -6.95 15.44
CA TYR A 125 23.08 -6.89 13.98
C TYR A 125 23.26 -5.46 13.46
N ILE A 126 22.49 -4.50 13.98
CA ILE A 126 22.58 -3.08 13.61
C ILE A 126 23.97 -2.53 13.97
N ASP A 127 24.46 -2.82 15.16
CA ASP A 127 25.79 -2.44 15.64
C ASP A 127 26.91 -3.04 14.76
N PHE A 128 26.79 -4.32 14.43
CA PHE A 128 27.76 -4.99 13.56
C PHE A 128 27.85 -4.33 12.18
N LYS A 129 26.73 -3.91 11.61
CA LYS A 129 26.64 -3.22 10.31
C LYS A 129 26.97 -1.74 10.38
N LYS A 130 26.98 -1.14 11.58
CA LYS A 130 27.21 0.31 11.80
C LYS A 130 26.23 1.19 11.05
N TYR A 131 24.95 0.80 11.05
CA TYR A 131 23.89 1.62 10.45
C TYR A 131 23.64 2.90 11.26
N ASP A 132 23.33 4.00 10.55
CA ASP A 132 23.11 5.34 11.11
C ASP A 132 21.62 5.76 11.10
N PHE A 133 20.73 4.87 11.47
CA PHE A 133 19.31 5.16 11.66
C PHE A 133 18.87 4.86 13.09
N LEU A 134 17.73 5.41 13.50
CA LEU A 134 17.17 5.17 14.83
C LEU A 134 16.68 3.71 14.94
N SER A 135 16.85 3.15 16.12
CA SER A 135 16.43 1.77 16.38
C SER A 135 15.61 1.69 17.64
N TYR A 136 14.44 1.09 17.52
CA TYR A 136 13.48 0.94 18.59
C TYR A 136 13.00 -0.50 18.71
N HIS A 137 12.43 -0.82 19.85
CA HIS A 137 11.58 -1.99 20.01
C HIS A 137 10.24 -1.60 20.64
N THR A 138 9.26 -2.45 20.50
CA THR A 138 7.91 -2.21 21.02
C THR A 138 7.18 -3.52 21.28
N ASP A 139 6.11 -3.46 22.06
CA ASP A 139 5.28 -4.64 22.31
C ASP A 139 4.41 -5.02 21.10
N ILE A 140 3.88 -6.24 21.16
CA ILE A 140 3.03 -6.78 20.08
C ILE A 140 1.66 -6.05 19.98
N ARG A 141 1.22 -5.33 21.01
CA ARG A 141 -0.02 -4.56 20.97
C ARG A 141 0.10 -3.38 20.03
N SER A 142 1.24 -2.67 20.09
CA SER A 142 1.57 -1.58 19.18
C SER A 142 1.54 -2.02 17.71
N TRP A 143 1.96 -3.26 17.41
CA TRP A 143 1.85 -3.80 16.07
C TRP A 143 0.41 -4.02 15.62
N ARG A 144 -0.47 -4.44 16.56
CA ARG A 144 -1.90 -4.60 16.27
C ARG A 144 -2.59 -3.26 16.04
N GLU A 145 -2.24 -2.23 16.78
CA GLU A 145 -2.76 -0.87 16.59
C GLU A 145 -2.40 -0.33 15.20
N LEU A 146 -1.21 -0.63 14.71
CA LEU A 146 -0.77 -0.33 13.35
C LEU A 146 -1.26 -1.33 12.30
N ILE A 147 -2.08 -2.31 12.68
CA ILE A 147 -2.60 -3.36 11.79
C ILE A 147 -1.45 -4.08 11.05
N ILE A 148 -0.36 -4.38 11.76
CA ILE A 148 0.75 -5.17 11.24
C ILE A 148 0.44 -6.65 11.52
N LYS A 149 0.25 -7.43 10.45
CA LYS A 149 -0.03 -8.86 10.55
C LYS A 149 1.24 -9.69 10.63
N SER A 150 2.20 -9.34 9.81
CA SER A 150 3.51 -10.03 9.74
C SER A 150 4.56 -9.06 9.21
N PRO A 151 5.73 -8.95 9.84
CA PRO A 151 6.86 -8.21 9.29
C PRO A 151 7.54 -9.02 8.15
N PRO A 152 8.27 -8.34 7.26
CA PRO A 152 8.59 -6.92 7.31
C PRO A 152 7.44 -6.02 6.86
N VAL A 153 7.32 -4.81 7.41
CA VAL A 153 6.33 -3.80 7.00
C VAL A 153 6.95 -2.41 7.05
N TRP A 154 6.76 -1.66 6.00
CA TRP A 154 7.08 -0.24 5.91
C TRP A 154 5.87 0.60 6.21
N ILE A 155 6.05 1.68 6.96
CA ILE A 155 5.02 2.69 7.21
C ILE A 155 5.66 4.07 7.07
N ILE A 156 5.14 4.86 6.15
CA ILE A 156 5.57 6.23 5.92
C ILE A 156 4.53 7.18 6.48
N ILE A 157 4.95 8.07 7.37
CA ILE A 157 4.08 8.99 8.08
C ILE A 157 4.56 10.41 7.81
N ASP A 158 3.67 11.31 7.41
CA ASP A 158 4.01 12.71 7.22
C ASP A 158 4.12 13.47 8.55
N LYS A 159 4.61 14.69 8.46
CA LYS A 159 4.56 15.62 9.60
C LYS A 159 3.11 16.00 9.85
N GLY A 160 2.55 15.51 10.93
CA GLY A 160 1.14 15.63 11.30
C GLY A 160 0.45 14.28 11.52
N GLY A 161 1.14 13.18 11.22
CA GLY A 161 0.71 11.85 11.61
C GLY A 161 -0.13 11.10 10.57
N ARG A 162 -0.25 11.59 9.32
CA ARG A 162 -0.98 10.85 8.27
C ARG A 162 -0.10 9.75 7.71
N ILE A 163 -0.65 8.55 7.59
CA ILE A 163 0.03 7.45 6.90
C ILE A 163 -0.06 7.69 5.39
N LYS A 164 1.09 7.99 4.79
CA LYS A 164 1.23 8.24 3.34
C LYS A 164 1.38 6.96 2.55
N ASP A 165 2.01 5.96 3.16
CA ASP A 165 2.22 4.65 2.55
C ASP A 165 2.38 3.57 3.61
N LYS A 166 1.93 2.36 3.29
CA LYS A 166 2.10 1.17 4.13
C LYS A 166 2.15 -0.08 3.24
N ALA A 167 3.26 -0.79 3.25
CA ALA A 167 3.46 -1.99 2.44
C ALA A 167 4.47 -2.94 3.06
N ASP A 168 4.38 -4.21 2.69
CA ASP A 168 5.32 -5.25 3.13
C ASP A 168 6.71 -5.08 2.47
N SER A 169 6.75 -4.44 1.30
CA SER A 169 7.99 -4.12 0.59
C SER A 169 7.86 -2.77 -0.10
N LEU A 170 8.85 -1.90 0.11
CA LEU A 170 9.00 -0.63 -0.60
C LEU A 170 10.44 -0.47 -1.08
N THR A 171 10.60 -0.03 -2.31
CA THR A 171 11.90 0.40 -2.82
C THR A 171 12.28 1.77 -2.26
N GLU A 172 13.56 2.08 -2.24
CA GLU A 172 14.06 3.40 -1.83
C GLU A 172 13.34 4.55 -2.57
N LEU A 173 13.16 4.41 -3.89
CA LEU A 173 12.48 5.43 -4.70
C LEU A 173 11.00 5.62 -4.27
N GLN A 174 10.29 4.54 -3.98
CA GLN A 174 8.90 4.62 -3.49
C GLN A 174 8.83 5.34 -2.14
N ILE A 175 9.74 5.01 -1.22
CA ILE A 175 9.81 5.66 0.09
C ILE A 175 10.08 7.15 -0.06
N LEU A 176 11.08 7.53 -0.85
CA LEU A 176 11.41 8.94 -1.09
C LEU A 176 10.27 9.71 -1.77
N THR A 177 9.58 9.07 -2.70
CA THR A 177 8.41 9.67 -3.36
C THR A 177 7.25 9.87 -2.38
N SER A 178 7.01 8.92 -1.47
CA SER A 178 5.96 9.04 -0.44
C SER A 178 6.28 10.10 0.62
N LEU A 179 7.56 10.29 0.92
CA LEU A 179 8.03 11.35 1.84
C LEU A 179 7.95 12.76 1.23
N ALA A 180 8.00 12.88 -0.11
CA ALA A 180 7.96 14.16 -0.82
C ALA A 180 6.54 14.70 -1.08
N LYS A 181 5.51 13.90 -0.85
CA LYS A 181 4.08 14.23 -1.00
C LYS A 181 3.52 14.84 0.28
#